data_21d7899e0250b44fbd73225a5b0e1117
#
_entry.id   21d7899e0250b44fbd73225a5b0e1117
#
_cell.length_a   1.000
_cell.length_b   1.000
_cell.length_c   1.000
_cell.angle_alpha   90.00
_cell.angle_beta   90.00
_cell.angle_gamma   90.00
#
_symmetry.space_group_name_H-M   'P 1'
#
loop_
_entity.id
_entity.type
_entity.pdbx_description
1 polymer ?
#
loop_
_entity_poly.entity_id
_entity_poly.type
_entity_poly.pdbx_seq_one_letter_code
_entity_poly.pdbx_strand_id
1 'polypeptide(L)'
;MSKKKSNKKKNTKQNKTPKNNINTKKVVPKKVKKEEEKPKKKIKLKFTNIILALLILYIIGYFIYLFVTLPITNIYIKGNSLYNDLDIIRIAEIEKYPETFVYTSKKIKSNLLKDALIKDVEITKKSFTKVYIEIEENYPIYFDKTKNVTYLSDGTYLNDEQFDVPILNNEIPKDYYDAFLKGINKVDRDILNRVSEIKYDPDSVDEERLLLTMNDGNYAYITMKKFSALNDYVDFVKEFDNKKGILYLNSGEYFKIFE
;
A
#
# COMPACT_ATOMS: atom_id res chain seq x y z
N MET A 1 4.90 37.46 -22.92
CA MET A 1 6.24 38.04 -23.15
C MET A 1 7.21 36.89 -23.21
N SER A 2 7.72 36.66 -24.25
CA SER A 2 8.86 36.85 -25.17
C SER A 2 9.55 35.51 -25.35
N LYS A 3 9.41 34.83 -26.49
CA LYS A 3 10.19 34.81 -27.74
C LYS A 3 11.69 34.52 -27.47
N LYS A 4 12.39 33.54 -28.10
CA LYS A 4 12.67 33.29 -29.54
C LYS A 4 13.58 32.06 -29.67
N LYS A 5 13.39 31.24 -30.66
CA LYS A 5 13.93 30.98 -32.04
C LYS A 5 15.13 30.04 -32.01
N SER A 6 15.04 28.86 -32.59
CA SER A 6 15.11 28.43 -34.00
C SER A 6 16.44 28.81 -34.70
N ASN A 7 17.24 27.79 -35.09
CA ASN A 7 17.84 27.83 -36.45
C ASN A 7 18.24 26.44 -36.98
N LYS A 8 17.66 26.17 -38.13
CA LYS A 8 17.90 25.07 -39.05
C LYS A 8 18.87 25.61 -40.13
N LYS A 9 19.92 24.91 -40.52
CA LYS A 9 20.56 25.13 -41.79
C LYS A 9 20.81 23.83 -42.55
N LYS A 10 20.06 23.68 -43.63
CA LYS A 10 20.34 22.86 -44.80
C LYS A 10 21.46 23.52 -45.59
N ASN A 11 22.32 22.75 -46.26
CA ASN A 11 22.89 23.16 -47.50
C ASN A 11 23.09 21.99 -48.47
N THR A 12 22.78 22.31 -49.67
CA THR A 12 22.41 21.58 -50.87
C THR A 12 23.66 21.28 -51.75
N LYS A 13 23.51 20.24 -52.54
CA LYS A 13 24.38 19.74 -53.65
C LYS A 13 24.79 20.83 -54.63
N GLN A 14 25.98 20.67 -55.21
CA GLN A 14 26.15 20.89 -56.66
C GLN A 14 27.24 19.98 -57.28
N ASN A 15 26.85 19.27 -58.32
CA ASN A 15 27.64 18.56 -59.28
C ASN A 15 28.38 19.49 -60.25
N LYS A 16 29.58 19.13 -60.67
CA LYS A 16 30.08 19.42 -61.98
C LYS A 16 31.28 18.52 -62.32
N THR A 17 31.16 17.67 -63.32
CA THR A 17 32.18 17.05 -64.22
C THR A 17 32.21 17.88 -65.55
N PRO A 18 33.08 17.68 -66.48
CA PRO A 18 34.40 17.05 -66.53
C PRO A 18 35.46 17.92 -67.30
N LYS A 19 36.76 17.49 -67.36
CA LYS A 19 37.56 17.61 -68.56
C LYS A 19 38.85 16.79 -68.48
N ASN A 20 39.03 15.95 -69.52
CA ASN A 20 40.22 15.21 -69.87
C ASN A 20 41.47 16.10 -70.01
N ASN A 21 42.58 15.60 -69.52
CA ASN A 21 43.86 15.78 -70.28
C ASN A 21 44.82 14.62 -69.96
N ILE A 22 45.18 13.98 -71.03
CA ILE A 22 46.18 12.93 -71.20
C ILE A 22 47.56 13.54 -71.03
N ASN A 23 48.38 13.00 -70.14
CA ASN A 23 49.83 13.08 -70.27
C ASN A 23 50.52 11.89 -69.61
N THR A 24 51.12 11.09 -70.46
CA THR A 24 52.01 9.99 -70.18
C THR A 24 53.22 10.41 -69.37
N LYS A 25 53.51 9.76 -68.22
CA LYS A 25 54.92 9.57 -67.78
C LYS A 25 55.04 8.47 -66.73
N LYS A 26 55.83 7.48 -67.10
CA LYS A 26 56.70 6.60 -66.31
C LYS A 26 56.18 5.92 -65.08
N VAL A 27 55.99 4.62 -65.23
CA VAL A 27 55.83 3.60 -64.20
C VAL A 27 57.10 3.53 -63.34
N VAL A 28 56.94 3.84 -62.05
CA VAL A 28 57.91 3.47 -61.01
C VAL A 28 57.22 2.42 -60.15
N PRO A 29 57.81 1.25 -59.91
CA PRO A 29 57.13 0.21 -59.12
C PRO A 29 57.06 0.66 -57.64
N LYS A 30 55.87 0.93 -57.14
CA LYS A 30 55.61 1.11 -55.75
C LYS A 30 55.84 -0.23 -54.98
N LYS A 31 56.87 -0.25 -54.14
CA LYS A 31 57.06 -1.30 -53.10
C LYS A 31 55.76 -1.49 -52.36
N VAL A 32 55.14 -2.65 -52.48
CA VAL A 32 54.09 -3.12 -51.66
C VAL A 32 54.64 -3.26 -50.21
N LYS A 33 54.30 -2.37 -49.34
CA LYS A 33 54.52 -2.59 -47.89
C LYS A 33 53.63 -3.77 -47.51
N LYS A 34 54.24 -4.94 -47.26
CA LYS A 34 53.61 -6.02 -46.51
C LYS A 34 53.28 -5.46 -45.19
N GLU A 35 52.00 -5.31 -44.88
CA GLU A 35 51.52 -5.16 -43.49
C GLU A 35 51.95 -6.44 -42.75
N GLU A 36 52.93 -6.29 -41.86
CA GLU A 36 53.26 -7.33 -40.90
C GLU A 36 52.04 -7.56 -39.95
N GLU A 37 51.25 -8.60 -40.22
CA GLU A 37 50.28 -9.09 -39.27
C GLU A 37 51.01 -9.38 -37.97
N LYS A 38 50.77 -8.55 -36.96
CA LYS A 38 51.26 -8.79 -35.59
C LYS A 38 50.79 -10.18 -35.14
N PRO A 39 51.69 -11.06 -34.72
CA PRO A 39 51.34 -12.42 -34.35
C PRO A 39 50.33 -12.36 -33.21
N LYS A 40 49.11 -12.88 -33.43
CA LYS A 40 48.10 -13.07 -32.39
C LYS A 40 48.75 -13.93 -31.31
N LYS A 41 49.07 -13.34 -30.14
CA LYS A 41 49.60 -14.05 -28.98
C LYS A 41 48.61 -15.14 -28.61
N LYS A 42 48.89 -16.39 -28.94
CA LYS A 42 48.18 -17.57 -28.48
C LYS A 42 48.44 -17.65 -26.96
N ILE A 43 47.43 -17.32 -26.19
CA ILE A 43 47.46 -17.47 -24.73
C ILE A 43 47.53 -18.98 -24.47
N LYS A 44 48.73 -19.49 -24.16
CA LYS A 44 48.91 -20.86 -23.68
C LYS A 44 48.38 -20.89 -22.24
N LEU A 45 47.11 -21.24 -22.06
CA LEU A 45 46.53 -21.50 -20.76
C LEU A 45 47.30 -22.70 -20.15
N LYS A 46 48.12 -22.46 -19.13
CA LYS A 46 48.71 -23.52 -18.34
C LYS A 46 47.59 -24.24 -17.58
N PHE A 47 47.61 -25.56 -17.56
CA PHE A 47 46.60 -26.40 -16.88
C PHE A 47 46.34 -25.96 -15.44
N THR A 48 47.39 -25.54 -14.73
CA THR A 48 47.32 -24.94 -13.39
C THR A 48 46.46 -23.69 -13.30
N ASN A 49 46.48 -22.83 -14.32
CA ASN A 49 45.64 -21.61 -14.36
C ASN A 49 44.15 -21.95 -14.57
N ILE A 50 43.88 -23.04 -15.30
CA ILE A 50 42.49 -23.54 -15.48
C ILE A 50 41.94 -24.05 -14.15
N ILE A 51 42.75 -24.87 -13.42
CA ILE A 51 42.32 -25.38 -12.08
C ILE A 51 42.12 -24.22 -11.10
N LEU A 52 43.01 -23.22 -11.10
CA LEU A 52 42.87 -22.05 -10.23
C LEU A 52 41.59 -21.24 -10.59
N ALA A 53 41.31 -21.06 -11.88
CA ALA A 53 40.07 -20.37 -12.33
C ALA A 53 38.81 -21.13 -11.87
N LEU A 54 38.79 -22.47 -11.99
CA LEU A 54 37.67 -23.30 -11.51
C LEU A 54 37.50 -23.23 -10.01
N LEU A 55 38.63 -23.21 -9.24
CA LEU A 55 38.57 -23.06 -7.79
C LEU A 55 37.98 -21.70 -7.38
N ILE A 56 38.39 -20.62 -8.07
CA ILE A 56 37.86 -19.28 -7.81
C ILE A 56 36.36 -19.25 -8.15
N LEU A 57 35.95 -19.83 -9.27
CA LEU A 57 34.55 -19.92 -9.67
C LEU A 57 33.71 -20.70 -8.65
N TYR A 58 34.25 -21.81 -8.12
CA TYR A 58 33.61 -22.59 -7.06
C TYR A 58 33.43 -21.77 -5.78
N ILE A 59 34.48 -21.04 -5.35
CA ILE A 59 34.43 -20.21 -4.15
C ILE A 59 33.37 -19.09 -4.33
N ILE A 60 33.36 -18.43 -5.49
CA ILE A 60 32.36 -17.38 -5.80
C ILE A 60 30.95 -18.00 -5.78
N GLY A 61 30.75 -19.15 -6.42
CA GLY A 61 29.46 -19.86 -6.42
C GLY A 61 29.00 -20.24 -5.01
N TYR A 62 29.93 -20.69 -4.17
CA TYR A 62 29.64 -21.01 -2.78
C TYR A 62 29.22 -19.78 -1.96
N PHE A 63 29.90 -18.64 -2.12
CA PHE A 63 29.48 -17.40 -1.45
C PHE A 63 28.14 -16.88 -1.96
N ILE A 64 27.87 -16.98 -3.26
CA ILE A 64 26.55 -16.65 -3.82
C ILE A 64 25.47 -17.55 -3.23
N TYR A 65 25.73 -18.85 -3.13
CA TYR A 65 24.80 -19.80 -2.51
C TYR A 65 24.50 -19.41 -1.05
N LEU A 66 25.52 -19.16 -0.23
CA LEU A 66 25.33 -18.70 1.15
C LEU A 66 24.55 -17.40 1.25
N PHE A 67 24.77 -16.48 0.31
CA PHE A 67 24.07 -15.19 0.28
C PHE A 67 22.60 -15.37 -0.09
N VAL A 68 22.29 -16.19 -1.09
CA VAL A 68 20.92 -16.42 -1.58
C VAL A 68 20.07 -17.19 -0.55
N THR A 69 20.70 -18.07 0.22
CA THR A 69 20.04 -18.88 1.26
C THR A 69 19.94 -18.19 2.64
N LEU A 70 20.27 -16.89 2.72
CA LEU A 70 20.14 -16.14 3.97
C LEU A 70 18.68 -16.15 4.46
N PRO A 71 18.39 -16.64 5.70
CA PRO A 71 17.04 -16.62 6.25
C PRO A 71 16.64 -15.22 6.73
N ILE A 72 15.35 -14.97 6.83
CA ILE A 72 14.82 -13.86 7.61
C ILE A 72 15.17 -14.13 9.08
N THR A 73 15.69 -13.14 9.81
CA THR A 73 16.10 -13.33 11.22
C THR A 73 15.23 -12.54 12.20
N ASN A 74 14.80 -11.35 11.81
CA ASN A 74 14.00 -10.49 12.66
C ASN A 74 12.80 -9.94 11.88
N ILE A 75 11.65 -9.95 12.53
CA ILE A 75 10.41 -9.39 12.00
C ILE A 75 9.93 -8.34 12.99
N TYR A 76 9.66 -7.13 12.50
CA TYR A 76 9.14 -6.01 13.28
C TYR A 76 7.80 -5.62 12.67
N ILE A 77 6.74 -5.60 13.47
CA ILE A 77 5.38 -5.32 13.03
C ILE A 77 4.88 -4.07 13.74
N LYS A 78 4.14 -3.24 13.01
CA LYS A 78 3.48 -2.03 13.51
C LYS A 78 2.13 -1.84 12.83
N GLY A 79 1.21 -1.16 13.53
CA GLY A 79 -0.09 -0.79 13.00
C GLY A 79 -1.16 -1.86 13.13
N ASN A 80 -0.81 -3.03 13.69
CA ASN A 80 -1.74 -4.10 13.97
C ASN A 80 -2.40 -3.89 15.36
N SER A 81 -3.73 -3.95 15.39
CA SER A 81 -4.55 -3.91 16.60
C SER A 81 -5.62 -5.00 16.60
N LEU A 82 -6.11 -5.40 15.43
CA LEU A 82 -7.02 -6.53 15.26
C LEU A 82 -6.29 -7.87 15.38
N TYR A 83 -5.10 -7.95 14.81
CA TYR A 83 -4.26 -9.15 14.83
C TYR A 83 -3.08 -8.98 15.77
N ASN A 84 -2.67 -10.07 16.44
CA ASN A 84 -1.38 -10.11 17.10
C ASN A 84 -0.24 -10.36 16.09
N ASP A 85 1.00 -10.13 16.51
CA ASP A 85 2.17 -10.27 15.64
C ASP A 85 2.31 -11.69 15.04
N LEU A 86 1.95 -12.73 15.80
CA LEU A 86 2.03 -14.12 15.33
C LEU A 86 1.02 -14.40 14.22
N ASP A 87 -0.16 -13.82 14.29
CA ASP A 87 -1.16 -13.95 13.24
C ASP A 87 -0.70 -13.27 11.95
N ILE A 88 -0.12 -12.07 12.05
CA ILE A 88 0.47 -11.39 10.90
C ILE A 88 1.61 -12.19 10.27
N ILE A 89 2.49 -12.76 11.09
CA ILE A 89 3.58 -13.62 10.64
C ILE A 89 3.06 -14.85 9.90
N ARG A 90 1.94 -15.44 10.38
CA ARG A 90 1.29 -16.61 9.77
C ARG A 90 0.62 -16.24 8.44
N ILE A 91 -0.17 -15.15 8.40
CA ILE A 91 -0.81 -14.67 7.17
C ILE A 91 0.25 -14.31 6.12
N ALA A 92 1.36 -13.72 6.53
CA ALA A 92 2.51 -13.42 5.67
C ALA A 92 3.25 -14.66 5.16
N GLU A 93 2.99 -15.86 5.74
CA GLU A 93 3.68 -17.14 5.47
C GLU A 93 5.18 -17.12 5.78
N ILE A 94 5.60 -16.36 6.80
CA ILE A 94 7.01 -16.20 7.19
C ILE A 94 7.34 -16.76 8.59
N GLU A 95 6.44 -17.55 9.18
CA GLU A 95 6.60 -18.14 10.52
C GLU A 95 7.83 -19.06 10.66
N LYS A 96 8.27 -19.69 9.55
CA LYS A 96 9.44 -20.59 9.52
C LYS A 96 10.73 -19.87 9.17
N TYR A 97 10.75 -18.54 9.24
CA TYR A 97 11.92 -17.74 8.89
C TYR A 97 12.53 -18.11 7.53
N PRO A 98 11.76 -18.06 6.44
CA PRO A 98 12.21 -18.53 5.15
C PRO A 98 13.33 -17.67 4.56
N GLU A 99 13.92 -18.14 3.47
CA GLU A 99 14.98 -17.43 2.75
C GLU A 99 14.51 -16.05 2.26
N THR A 100 15.30 -15.02 2.57
CA THR A 100 14.91 -13.63 2.34
C THR A 100 14.69 -13.29 0.86
N PHE A 101 15.40 -13.96 -0.05
CA PHE A 101 15.32 -13.72 -1.49
C PHE A 101 14.15 -14.46 -2.15
N VAL A 102 13.68 -15.55 -1.53
CA VAL A 102 12.46 -16.26 -1.96
C VAL A 102 11.22 -15.53 -1.49
N TYR A 103 11.20 -15.08 -0.25
CA TYR A 103 10.12 -14.28 0.34
C TYR A 103 10.41 -12.78 0.17
N THR A 104 10.23 -12.30 -1.04
CA THR A 104 10.40 -10.89 -1.37
C THR A 104 9.36 -10.02 -0.67
N SER A 105 9.64 -8.71 -0.51
CA SER A 105 8.66 -7.75 0.04
C SER A 105 7.32 -7.81 -0.71
N LYS A 106 7.35 -7.98 -2.05
CA LYS A 106 6.14 -8.11 -2.87
C LYS A 106 5.33 -9.36 -2.52
N LYS A 107 5.99 -10.51 -2.28
CA LYS A 107 5.31 -11.77 -1.91
C LYS A 107 4.66 -11.64 -0.54
N ILE A 108 5.39 -11.11 0.45
CA ILE A 108 4.87 -10.88 1.81
C ILE A 108 3.66 -9.94 1.76
N LYS A 109 3.77 -8.79 1.07
CA LYS A 109 2.64 -7.86 0.87
C LYS A 109 1.45 -8.54 0.20
N SER A 110 1.69 -9.32 -0.86
CA SER A 110 0.62 -10.03 -1.57
C SER A 110 -0.08 -11.08 -0.71
N ASN A 111 0.63 -11.72 0.22
CA ASN A 111 0.01 -12.67 1.15
C ASN A 111 -0.87 -11.96 2.16
N LEU A 112 -0.36 -10.88 2.76
CA LEU A 112 -1.10 -10.08 3.73
C LEU A 112 -2.36 -9.46 3.14
N LEU A 113 -2.29 -8.90 1.93
CA LEU A 113 -3.44 -8.27 1.24
C LEU A 113 -4.50 -9.27 0.74
N LYS A 114 -4.36 -10.58 0.97
CA LYS A 114 -5.45 -11.55 0.76
C LYS A 114 -6.47 -11.51 1.88
N ASP A 115 -6.08 -11.01 3.04
CA ASP A 115 -6.95 -10.87 4.19
C ASP A 115 -7.72 -9.55 4.09
N ALA A 116 -9.05 -9.61 4.14
CA ALA A 116 -9.92 -8.45 3.99
C ALA A 116 -9.78 -7.43 5.14
N LEU A 117 -9.32 -7.88 6.31
CA LEU A 117 -9.07 -6.99 7.46
C LEU A 117 -7.73 -6.24 7.36
N ILE A 118 -6.98 -6.43 6.28
CA ILE A 118 -5.73 -5.70 6.00
C ILE A 118 -5.95 -4.81 4.77
N LYS A 119 -5.99 -3.50 4.97
CA LYS A 119 -6.25 -2.51 3.93
C LYS A 119 -5.02 -2.20 3.08
N ASP A 120 -3.89 -1.94 3.72
CA ASP A 120 -2.60 -1.76 3.04
C ASP A 120 -1.44 -2.20 3.92
N VAL A 121 -0.30 -2.45 3.27
CA VAL A 121 0.91 -2.92 3.92
C VAL A 121 2.13 -2.29 3.28
N GLU A 122 3.01 -1.73 4.10
CA GLU A 122 4.36 -1.34 3.69
C GLU A 122 5.40 -2.34 4.21
N ILE A 123 6.21 -2.90 3.30
CA ILE A 123 7.26 -3.87 3.64
C ILE A 123 8.63 -3.30 3.32
N THR A 124 9.42 -3.06 4.35
CA THR A 124 10.81 -2.64 4.21
C THR A 124 11.76 -3.72 4.71
N LYS A 125 12.76 -4.10 3.91
CA LYS A 125 13.83 -5.01 4.32
C LYS A 125 15.12 -4.24 4.60
N LYS A 126 15.71 -4.46 5.79
CA LYS A 126 17.00 -3.89 6.17
C LYS A 126 18.01 -5.00 6.41
N SER A 127 19.26 -4.76 6.00
CA SER A 127 20.36 -5.75 6.16
C SER A 127 20.03 -7.14 5.59
N PHE A 128 19.21 -7.19 4.56
CA PHE A 128 18.69 -8.39 3.86
C PHE A 128 17.85 -9.35 4.72
N THR A 129 18.09 -9.45 6.02
CA THR A 129 17.48 -10.47 6.90
C THR A 129 16.44 -9.90 7.87
N LYS A 130 16.34 -8.57 7.99
CA LYS A 130 15.37 -7.90 8.87
C LYS A 130 14.19 -7.39 8.05
N VAL A 131 12.98 -7.80 8.42
CA VAL A 131 11.72 -7.41 7.75
C VAL A 131 10.96 -6.48 8.68
N TYR A 132 10.57 -5.32 8.16
CA TYR A 132 9.69 -4.36 8.83
C TYR A 132 8.37 -4.37 8.06
N ILE A 133 7.28 -4.62 8.77
CA ILE A 133 5.91 -4.69 8.27
C ILE A 133 5.14 -3.56 8.96
N GLU A 134 4.64 -2.61 8.20
CA GLU A 134 3.74 -1.58 8.68
C GLU A 134 2.37 -1.81 8.03
N ILE A 135 1.33 -2.00 8.88
CA ILE A 135 0.01 -2.44 8.45
C ILE A 135 -0.97 -1.29 8.64
N GLU A 136 -1.80 -1.05 7.64
CA GLU A 136 -3.03 -0.29 7.75
C GLU A 136 -4.19 -1.31 7.79
N GLU A 137 -4.89 -1.37 8.93
CA GLU A 137 -6.00 -2.30 9.12
C GLU A 137 -7.29 -1.77 8.48
N ASN A 138 -8.07 -2.70 7.93
CA ASN A 138 -9.42 -2.48 7.44
C ASN A 138 -10.40 -2.99 8.49
N TYR A 139 -10.65 -2.18 9.52
CA TYR A 139 -11.42 -2.64 10.68
C TYR A 139 -12.93 -2.64 10.43
N PRO A 140 -13.66 -3.56 11.08
CA PRO A 140 -15.12 -3.60 11.04
C PRO A 140 -15.70 -2.33 11.67
N ILE A 141 -16.77 -1.76 11.06
CA ILE A 141 -17.37 -0.51 11.51
C ILE A 141 -18.85 -0.64 11.87
N TYR A 142 -19.60 -1.50 11.21
CA TYR A 142 -20.97 -1.83 11.58
C TYR A 142 -21.44 -3.15 10.96
N PHE A 143 -22.41 -3.80 11.56
CA PHE A 143 -23.11 -4.96 11.03
C PHE A 143 -24.44 -4.53 10.43
N ASP A 144 -24.65 -4.77 9.14
CA ASP A 144 -25.94 -4.53 8.46
C ASP A 144 -26.86 -5.72 8.70
N LYS A 145 -27.84 -5.54 9.59
CA LYS A 145 -28.81 -6.58 9.94
C LYS A 145 -29.71 -6.98 8.77
N THR A 146 -29.93 -6.08 7.81
CA THR A 146 -30.84 -6.33 6.67
C THR A 146 -30.17 -7.20 5.62
N LYS A 147 -28.87 -7.07 5.47
CA LYS A 147 -28.04 -7.81 4.50
C LYS A 147 -27.26 -8.97 5.11
N ASN A 148 -27.21 -9.05 6.43
CA ASN A 148 -26.43 -10.03 7.22
C ASN A 148 -24.93 -9.99 6.85
N VAL A 149 -24.36 -8.80 6.81
CA VAL A 149 -22.94 -8.58 6.47
C VAL A 149 -22.32 -7.56 7.42
N THR A 150 -21.01 -7.71 7.70
CA THR A 150 -20.23 -6.70 8.42
C THR A 150 -19.46 -5.82 7.44
N TYR A 151 -19.69 -4.52 7.48
CA TYR A 151 -18.99 -3.54 6.68
C TYR A 151 -17.68 -3.13 7.33
N LEU A 152 -16.65 -2.97 6.48
CA LEU A 152 -15.32 -2.56 6.86
C LEU A 152 -15.09 -1.06 6.56
N SER A 153 -14.02 -0.52 7.11
CA SER A 153 -13.69 0.92 7.03
C SER A 153 -13.49 1.45 5.61
N ASP A 154 -13.15 0.61 4.66
CA ASP A 154 -13.03 0.94 3.23
C ASP A 154 -14.34 0.81 2.44
N GLY A 155 -15.43 0.36 3.10
CA GLY A 155 -16.73 0.13 2.50
C GLY A 155 -16.91 -1.26 1.88
N THR A 156 -15.91 -2.12 1.93
CA THR A 156 -16.08 -3.56 1.62
C THR A 156 -16.83 -4.26 2.74
N TYR A 157 -17.22 -5.52 2.56
CA TYR A 157 -17.95 -6.26 3.59
C TYR A 157 -17.50 -7.72 3.67
N LEU A 158 -17.74 -8.30 4.85
CA LEU A 158 -17.55 -9.71 5.15
C LEU A 158 -18.93 -10.37 5.33
N ASN A 159 -19.12 -11.54 4.71
CA ASN A 159 -20.34 -12.31 4.84
C ASN A 159 -20.27 -13.17 6.10
N ASP A 160 -21.42 -13.29 6.79
CA ASP A 160 -21.63 -14.20 7.92
C ASP A 160 -20.64 -14.07 9.09
N GLU A 161 -19.84 -12.98 9.12
CA GLU A 161 -18.91 -12.71 10.21
C GLU A 161 -19.47 -11.59 11.10
N GLN A 162 -19.64 -11.91 12.38
CA GLN A 162 -20.09 -10.95 13.40
C GLN A 162 -18.89 -10.50 14.23
N PHE A 163 -18.76 -9.18 14.32
CA PHE A 163 -17.79 -8.51 15.16
C PHE A 163 -18.52 -7.71 16.24
N ASP A 164 -17.81 -7.30 17.28
CA ASP A 164 -18.34 -6.39 18.31
C ASP A 164 -18.36 -4.96 17.76
N VAL A 165 -19.36 -4.69 16.93
CA VAL A 165 -19.58 -3.42 16.23
C VAL A 165 -21.07 -3.03 16.28
N PRO A 166 -21.42 -1.75 16.09
CA PRO A 166 -22.80 -1.30 16.04
C PRO A 166 -23.64 -2.06 15.02
N ILE A 167 -24.90 -2.33 15.33
CA ILE A 167 -25.86 -2.97 14.44
C ILE A 167 -26.64 -1.88 13.69
N LEU A 168 -26.56 -1.86 12.37
CA LEU A 168 -27.43 -1.03 11.53
C LEU A 168 -28.77 -1.74 11.35
N ASN A 169 -29.84 -1.15 11.94
CA ASN A 169 -31.16 -1.75 12.01
C ASN A 169 -32.00 -1.64 10.74
N ASN A 170 -31.73 -0.61 9.91
CA ASN A 170 -32.47 -0.35 8.69
C ASN A 170 -31.55 0.26 7.62
N GLU A 171 -31.95 0.13 6.36
CA GLU A 171 -31.15 0.55 5.24
C GLU A 171 -30.94 2.07 5.20
N ILE A 172 -29.70 2.48 4.90
CA ILE A 172 -29.35 3.87 4.55
C ILE A 172 -29.63 4.05 3.06
N PRO A 173 -30.40 5.07 2.64
CA PRO A 173 -30.61 5.35 1.22
C PRO A 173 -29.31 5.59 0.48
N LYS A 174 -29.23 5.16 -0.79
CA LYS A 174 -28.02 5.26 -1.60
C LYS A 174 -27.45 6.67 -1.70
N ASP A 175 -28.31 7.68 -1.73
CA ASP A 175 -27.90 9.07 -1.85
C ASP A 175 -27.17 9.58 -0.61
N TYR A 176 -27.38 8.96 0.53
CA TYR A 176 -26.74 9.31 1.81
C TYR A 176 -25.64 8.34 2.24
N TYR A 177 -25.51 7.20 1.55
CA TYR A 177 -24.56 6.15 1.96
C TYR A 177 -23.11 6.61 2.03
N ASP A 178 -22.64 7.39 1.04
CA ASP A 178 -21.27 7.92 1.02
C ASP A 178 -21.04 8.91 2.19
N ALA A 179 -22.05 9.72 2.53
CA ALA A 179 -21.97 10.64 3.67
C ALA A 179 -21.91 9.86 4.99
N PHE A 180 -22.74 8.82 5.12
CA PHE A 180 -22.74 7.91 6.25
C PHE A 180 -21.38 7.23 6.43
N LEU A 181 -20.85 6.57 5.40
CA LEU A 181 -19.56 5.88 5.44
C LEU A 181 -18.40 6.82 5.79
N LYS A 182 -18.36 8.00 5.18
CA LYS A 182 -17.37 9.04 5.51
C LYS A 182 -17.52 9.58 6.93
N GLY A 183 -18.75 9.67 7.40
CA GLY A 183 -19.06 10.15 8.74
C GLY A 183 -18.64 9.17 9.81
N ILE A 184 -19.09 7.92 9.72
CA ILE A 184 -18.83 6.89 10.73
C ILE A 184 -17.32 6.58 10.86
N ASN A 185 -16.56 6.69 9.76
CA ASN A 185 -15.10 6.55 9.77
C ASN A 185 -14.35 7.71 10.49
N LYS A 186 -15.04 8.76 10.92
CA LYS A 186 -14.46 9.85 11.74
C LYS A 186 -14.67 9.63 13.23
N VAL A 187 -15.44 8.62 13.60
CA VAL A 187 -15.66 8.26 14.99
C VAL A 187 -14.48 7.43 15.49
N ASP A 188 -13.93 7.83 16.63
CA ASP A 188 -12.88 7.07 17.29
C ASP A 188 -13.38 5.67 17.65
N ARG A 189 -12.56 4.65 17.50
CA ARG A 189 -12.95 3.24 17.72
C ARG A 189 -13.51 2.99 19.11
N ASP A 190 -12.91 3.60 20.14
CA ASP A 190 -13.37 3.47 21.52
C ASP A 190 -14.78 4.04 21.73
N ILE A 191 -15.15 5.04 20.94
CA ILE A 191 -16.48 5.64 20.96
C ILE A 191 -17.45 4.80 20.12
N LEU A 192 -17.00 4.35 18.95
CA LEU A 192 -17.81 3.48 18.09
C LEU A 192 -18.20 2.19 18.80
N ASN A 193 -17.30 1.58 19.56
CA ASN A 193 -17.55 0.39 20.38
C ASN A 193 -18.55 0.65 21.55
N ARG A 194 -18.90 1.91 21.83
CA ARG A 194 -19.97 2.27 22.79
C ARG A 194 -21.35 2.38 22.16
N VAL A 195 -21.43 2.36 20.85
CA VAL A 195 -22.69 2.33 20.10
C VAL A 195 -23.14 0.90 19.95
N SER A 196 -24.35 0.57 20.40
CA SER A 196 -24.95 -0.77 20.18
C SER A 196 -25.72 -0.84 18.88
N GLU A 197 -26.48 0.21 18.56
CA GLU A 197 -27.36 0.21 17.38
C GLU A 197 -27.32 1.56 16.67
N ILE A 198 -27.46 1.50 15.36
CA ILE A 198 -27.64 2.65 14.46
C ILE A 198 -28.95 2.49 13.73
N LYS A 199 -29.80 3.49 13.79
CA LYS A 199 -31.06 3.55 13.05
C LYS A 199 -31.07 4.80 12.19
N TYR A 200 -31.30 4.64 10.89
CA TYR A 200 -31.64 5.77 10.03
C TYR A 200 -33.04 6.26 10.38
N ASP A 201 -33.15 7.49 10.87
CA ASP A 201 -34.35 8.06 11.49
C ASP A 201 -34.56 9.52 11.05
N PRO A 202 -34.76 9.76 9.72
CA PRO A 202 -34.93 11.11 9.18
C PRO A 202 -36.17 11.81 9.74
N ASP A 203 -36.12 13.14 9.77
CA ASP A 203 -37.31 13.94 10.02
C ASP A 203 -37.47 15.05 8.96
N SER A 204 -38.46 15.93 9.13
CA SER A 204 -38.76 16.99 8.17
C SER A 204 -37.69 18.09 8.08
N VAL A 205 -36.76 18.14 9.02
CA VAL A 205 -35.70 19.16 9.12
C VAL A 205 -34.33 18.59 8.77
N ASP A 206 -34.09 17.31 9.08
CA ASP A 206 -32.82 16.64 8.88
C ASP A 206 -33.03 15.25 8.23
N GLU A 207 -32.91 15.20 6.92
CA GLU A 207 -33.02 13.97 6.13
C GLU A 207 -31.82 13.02 6.36
N GLU A 208 -30.69 13.52 6.90
CA GLU A 208 -29.48 12.73 7.18
C GLU A 208 -29.42 12.26 8.64
N ARG A 209 -30.51 12.42 9.40
CA ARG A 209 -30.55 12.12 10.84
C ARG A 209 -30.46 10.62 11.10
N LEU A 210 -29.69 10.30 12.14
CA LEU A 210 -29.55 8.96 12.70
C LEU A 210 -29.88 9.00 14.19
N LEU A 211 -30.44 7.91 14.68
CA LEU A 211 -30.58 7.60 16.10
C LEU A 211 -29.57 6.51 16.46
N LEU A 212 -28.71 6.81 17.41
CA LEU A 212 -27.74 5.88 17.99
C LEU A 212 -28.22 5.43 19.35
N THR A 213 -28.23 4.12 19.61
CA THR A 213 -28.39 3.55 20.95
C THR A 213 -27.00 3.25 21.50
N MET A 214 -26.71 3.75 22.71
CA MET A 214 -25.42 3.57 23.35
C MET A 214 -25.45 2.38 24.31
N ASN A 215 -24.33 1.68 24.48
CA ASN A 215 -24.21 0.52 25.39
C ASN A 215 -24.49 0.84 26.86
N ASP A 216 -24.36 2.12 27.23
CA ASP A 216 -24.65 2.58 28.58
C ASP A 216 -26.13 2.94 28.83
N GLY A 217 -27.01 2.76 27.83
CA GLY A 217 -28.44 3.03 27.89
C GLY A 217 -28.83 4.47 27.58
N ASN A 218 -27.92 5.29 27.08
CA ASN A 218 -28.22 6.58 26.50
C ASN A 218 -28.59 6.47 25.03
N TYR A 219 -29.08 7.57 24.47
CA TYR A 219 -29.32 7.73 23.04
C TYR A 219 -28.60 8.96 22.51
N ALA A 220 -28.28 8.97 21.22
CA ALA A 220 -27.77 10.16 20.55
C ALA A 220 -28.45 10.36 19.19
N TYR A 221 -28.98 11.56 18.96
CA TYR A 221 -29.37 12.00 17.61
C TYR A 221 -28.20 12.71 16.95
N ILE A 222 -27.86 12.27 15.76
CA ILE A 222 -26.73 12.82 14.99
C ILE A 222 -27.11 12.98 13.53
N THR A 223 -26.54 13.95 12.82
CA THR A 223 -26.57 14.00 11.37
C THR A 223 -25.28 13.40 10.79
N MET A 224 -25.36 12.79 9.61
CA MET A 224 -24.20 12.10 8.98
C MET A 224 -22.97 12.99 8.84
N LYS A 225 -23.15 14.30 8.72
CA LYS A 225 -22.05 15.28 8.61
C LYS A 225 -21.31 15.55 9.92
N LYS A 226 -21.95 15.26 11.06
CA LYS A 226 -21.44 15.60 12.39
C LYS A 226 -20.98 14.39 13.22
N PHE A 227 -20.73 13.23 12.59
CA PHE A 227 -20.29 12.04 13.31
C PHE A 227 -19.07 12.27 14.22
N SER A 228 -18.13 13.16 13.81
CA SER A 228 -16.97 13.50 14.64
C SER A 228 -17.32 14.13 16.00
N ALA A 229 -18.49 14.78 16.12
CA ALA A 229 -18.94 15.32 17.40
C ALA A 229 -19.26 14.22 18.43
N LEU A 230 -19.47 12.98 17.98
CA LEU A 230 -19.67 11.85 18.89
C LEU A 230 -18.39 11.50 19.69
N ASN A 231 -17.22 11.91 19.22
CA ASN A 231 -15.95 11.64 19.92
C ASN A 231 -15.90 12.29 21.30
N ASP A 232 -16.67 13.36 21.51
CA ASP A 232 -16.79 14.05 22.80
C ASP A 232 -17.88 13.44 23.71
N TYR A 233 -18.53 12.32 23.28
CA TYR A 233 -19.64 11.68 24.00
C TYR A 233 -19.36 11.42 25.47
N VAL A 234 -18.18 10.88 25.78
CA VAL A 234 -17.81 10.53 27.16
C VAL A 234 -17.74 11.77 28.06
N ASP A 235 -17.26 12.88 27.53
CA ASP A 235 -17.13 14.12 28.29
C ASP A 235 -18.50 14.78 28.47
N PHE A 236 -19.36 14.75 27.46
CA PHE A 236 -20.75 15.18 27.60
C PHE A 236 -21.47 14.41 28.72
N VAL A 237 -21.41 13.09 28.72
CA VAL A 237 -22.12 12.29 29.74
C VAL A 237 -21.59 12.54 31.17
N LYS A 238 -20.28 12.78 31.33
CA LYS A 238 -19.67 13.13 32.62
C LYS A 238 -20.17 14.47 33.16
N GLU A 239 -20.39 15.48 32.30
CA GLU A 239 -20.91 16.79 32.71
C GLU A 239 -22.31 16.69 33.36
N PHE A 240 -23.07 15.64 33.06
CA PHE A 240 -24.41 15.38 33.60
C PHE A 240 -24.42 14.28 34.66
N ASP A 241 -23.33 14.09 35.41
CA ASP A 241 -23.18 13.10 36.48
C ASP A 241 -23.51 11.66 36.05
N ASN A 242 -23.25 11.31 34.79
CA ASN A 242 -23.58 10.04 34.15
C ASN A 242 -25.09 9.69 34.22
N LYS A 243 -25.97 10.67 34.31
CA LYS A 243 -27.42 10.47 34.20
C LYS A 243 -27.76 9.98 32.79
N LYS A 244 -28.89 9.24 32.70
CA LYS A 244 -29.34 8.73 31.40
C LYS A 244 -30.20 9.74 30.67
N GLY A 245 -30.06 9.77 29.36
CA GLY A 245 -30.76 10.74 28.54
C GLY A 245 -30.50 10.59 27.04
N ILE A 246 -30.83 11.64 26.34
CA ILE A 246 -30.63 11.76 24.88
C ILE A 246 -29.68 12.92 24.59
N LEU A 247 -28.58 12.64 23.92
CA LEU A 247 -27.67 13.64 23.38
C LEU A 247 -28.13 14.07 21.99
N TYR A 248 -28.35 15.35 21.78
CA TYR A 248 -28.74 15.92 20.48
C TYR A 248 -27.51 16.59 19.85
N LEU A 249 -26.95 15.99 18.80
CA LEU A 249 -25.84 16.52 18.00
C LEU A 249 -26.28 16.99 16.62
N ASN A 250 -27.50 16.62 16.20
CA ASN A 250 -28.05 17.01 14.90
C ASN A 250 -28.47 18.48 14.83
N SER A 251 -29.23 18.96 15.84
CA SER A 251 -29.85 20.30 15.86
C SER A 251 -29.21 21.28 16.84
N GLY A 252 -28.20 20.83 17.58
CA GLY A 252 -27.44 21.58 18.59
C GLY A 252 -26.50 20.64 19.31
N GLU A 253 -25.94 21.08 20.43
CA GLU A 253 -25.11 20.23 21.29
C GLU A 253 -25.70 20.34 22.72
N TYR A 254 -26.71 19.51 23.01
CA TYR A 254 -27.35 19.50 24.34
C TYR A 254 -27.79 18.10 24.73
N PHE A 255 -27.83 17.87 26.04
CA PHE A 255 -28.25 16.60 26.62
C PHE A 255 -29.55 16.76 27.36
N LYS A 256 -30.55 15.92 27.06
CA LYS A 256 -31.85 15.88 27.73
C LYS A 256 -31.90 14.65 28.61
N ILE A 257 -31.92 14.84 29.91
CA ILE A 257 -32.02 13.77 30.91
C ILE A 257 -33.42 13.14 30.83
N PHE A 258 -33.51 11.82 31.03
CA PHE A 258 -34.79 11.13 31.21
C PHE A 258 -35.40 11.52 32.55
N GLU A 259 -36.71 11.67 32.55
CA GLU A 259 -37.50 11.89 33.79
C GLU A 259 -37.62 10.60 34.63
#